data_01dc777ae5db2a9b7b917efd607e28bd
#
_entry.id   01dc777ae5db2a9b7b917efd607e28bd
#
_cell.length_a   1.000
_cell.length_b   1.000
_cell.length_c   1.000
_cell.angle_alpha   90.00
_cell.angle_beta   90.00
_cell.angle_gamma   90.00
#
_symmetry.space_group_name_H-M   'P 1'
#
loop_
_entity.id
_entity.type
_entity.pdbx_description
1 polymer ?
#
loop_
_entity_poly.entity_id
_entity_poly.type
_entity_poly.pdbx_seq_one_letter_code
_entity_poly.pdbx_strand_id
1 'polypeptide(L)' 'MQDFAKAFYLSKAWRDTREYIYKRDMGLCVRCGKAGAIVHHKIYLTPQNINNPAITLSEDNLELLC' A
#
# COMPACT_ATOMS: atom_id res chain seq x y z
N MET A 1 12.42 5.56 -2.45
CA MET A 1 11.16 6.30 -2.30
C MET A 1 11.20 7.56 -3.16
N GLN A 2 10.15 7.82 -3.94
CA GLN A 2 10.06 9.04 -4.75
C GLN A 2 9.77 10.25 -3.87
N ASP A 3 10.39 11.40 -4.18
CA ASP A 3 10.21 12.60 -3.35
C ASP A 3 8.76 13.04 -3.23
N PHE A 4 7.99 12.96 -4.32
CA PHE A 4 6.58 13.36 -4.29
C PHE A 4 5.72 12.46 -3.40
N ALA A 5 6.17 11.25 -3.12
CA ALA A 5 5.43 10.27 -2.32
C ALA A 5 5.91 10.20 -0.87
N LYS A 6 7.00 10.89 -0.52
CA LYS A 6 7.60 10.77 0.81
C LYS A 6 6.62 11.13 1.92
N ALA A 7 5.95 12.27 1.81
CA ALA A 7 4.99 12.71 2.82
C ALA A 7 3.82 11.72 2.95
N PHE A 8 3.38 11.14 1.84
CA PHE A 8 2.33 10.14 1.85
C PHE A 8 2.76 8.90 2.66
N TYR A 9 3.94 8.36 2.38
CA TYR A 9 4.41 7.15 3.06
C TYR A 9 4.71 7.36 4.55
N LEU A 10 4.90 8.61 4.98
CA LEU A 10 5.09 8.95 6.40
C LEU A 10 3.78 9.31 7.09
N SER A 11 2.65 9.33 6.38
CA SER A 11 1.37 9.75 6.93
C SER A 11 0.75 8.67 7.81
N LYS A 12 -0.09 9.11 8.77
CA LYS A 12 -0.87 8.20 9.58
C LYS A 12 -1.88 7.41 8.73
N ALA A 13 -2.47 8.06 7.74
CA ALA A 13 -3.42 7.41 6.84
C ALA A 13 -2.80 6.21 6.12
N TRP A 14 -1.57 6.35 5.62
CA TRP A 14 -0.87 5.24 5.00
C TRP A 14 -0.55 4.14 6.01
N ARG A 15 -0.05 4.52 7.18
CA ARG A 15 0.30 3.54 8.22
C ARG A 15 -0.91 2.71 8.63
N ASP A 16 -2.06 3.35 8.84
CA ASP A 16 -3.28 2.66 9.24
C ASP A 16 -3.79 1.76 8.11
N THR A 17 -3.74 2.23 6.88
CA THR A 17 -4.15 1.46 5.71
C THR A 17 -3.23 0.25 5.49
N ARG A 18 -1.93 0.44 5.61
CA ARG A 18 -0.96 -0.63 5.48
C ARG A 18 -1.20 -1.74 6.51
N GLU A 19 -1.45 -1.34 7.75
CA GLU A 19 -1.76 -2.30 8.80
C GLU A 19 -3.04 -3.09 8.49
N TYR A 20 -4.06 -2.40 8.01
CA TYR A 20 -5.31 -3.04 7.62
C TYR A 20 -5.09 -4.08 6.51
N ILE A 21 -4.34 -3.72 5.48
CA ILE A 21 -4.05 -4.64 4.37
C ILE A 21 -3.23 -5.85 4.85
N TYR A 22 -2.25 -5.62 5.73
CA TYR A 22 -1.48 -6.70 6.31
C TYR A 22 -2.38 -7.73 7.01
N LYS A 23 -3.33 -7.24 7.79
CA LYS A 23 -4.29 -8.11 8.50
C LYS A 23 -5.27 -8.77 7.54
N ARG A 24 -5.76 -8.03 6.55
CA ARG A 24 -6.67 -8.58 5.53
C ARG A 24 -6.06 -9.78 4.82
N ASP A 25 -4.78 -9.68 4.48
CA ASP A 25 -4.06 -10.73 3.76
C ASP A 25 -3.38 -11.72 4.71
N MET A 26 -3.70 -11.66 6.01
CA MET A 26 -3.25 -12.59 7.05
C MET A 26 -1.73 -12.68 7.16
N GLY A 27 -1.02 -11.58 6.87
CA GLY A 27 0.43 -11.53 6.92
C GLY A 27 1.13 -12.36 5.85
N LEU A 28 0.41 -12.81 4.83
CA LEU A 28 0.94 -13.69 3.79
C LEU A 28 0.94 -12.98 2.44
N CYS A 29 1.98 -13.24 1.66
CA CYS A 29 2.04 -12.77 0.28
C CYS A 29 0.88 -13.36 -0.52
N VAL A 30 0.09 -12.50 -1.18
CA VAL A 30 -1.09 -12.96 -1.92
C VAL A 30 -0.71 -13.76 -3.18
N ARG A 31 0.55 -13.70 -3.60
CA ARG A 31 0.99 -14.38 -4.82
C ARG A 31 1.67 -15.72 -4.54
N CYS A 32 2.40 -15.84 -3.45
CA CYS A 32 3.16 -17.08 -3.18
C CYS A 32 2.85 -17.73 -1.83
N GLY A 33 2.09 -17.05 -0.96
CA GLY A 33 1.70 -17.61 0.34
C GLY A 33 2.78 -17.58 1.41
N LYS A 34 3.97 -17.06 1.12
CA LYS A 34 5.03 -16.88 2.12
C LYS A 34 4.77 -15.64 2.94
N ALA A 35 5.58 -15.40 3.98
CA ALA A 35 5.44 -14.24 4.82
C ALA A 35 5.47 -12.95 3.98
N GLY A 36 4.47 -12.09 4.19
CA GLY A 36 4.40 -10.80 3.50
C GLY A 36 5.26 -9.76 4.19
N ALA A 37 5.80 -8.83 3.41
CA ALA A 37 6.67 -7.79 3.92
C ALA A 37 6.32 -6.39 3.39
N ILE A 38 5.73 -6.30 2.20
CA ILE A 38 5.49 -5.04 1.51
C ILE A 38 4.03 -4.95 1.08
N VAL A 39 3.40 -3.81 1.37
CA VAL A 39 2.08 -3.50 0.80
C VAL A 39 2.30 -2.72 -0.48
N HIS A 40 1.86 -3.30 -1.58
CA HIS A 40 2.15 -2.84 -2.94
C HIS A 40 0.91 -2.20 -3.58
N HIS A 41 1.11 -1.09 -4.29
CA HIS A 41 0.05 -0.47 -5.09
C HIS A 41 0.03 -1.09 -6.48
N LYS A 42 -1.10 -1.65 -6.88
CA LYS A 42 -1.25 -2.22 -8.24
C LYS A 42 -1.19 -1.12 -9.29
N ILE A 43 -1.87 0.00 -9.04
CA ILE A 43 -1.73 1.21 -9.84
C ILE A 43 -0.65 2.05 -9.16
N TYR A 44 0.45 2.28 -9.85
CA TYR A 44 1.61 2.98 -9.28
C TYR A 44 1.26 4.41 -8.88
N LEU A 45 1.88 4.88 -7.81
CA LEU A 45 1.74 6.26 -7.37
C LEU A 45 2.49 7.18 -8.33
N THR A 46 1.85 8.29 -8.67
CA THR A 46 2.42 9.31 -9.56
C THR A 46 2.14 10.69 -8.95
N PRO A 47 2.86 11.76 -9.40
CA PRO A 47 2.53 13.10 -8.94
C PRO A 47 1.09 13.52 -9.24
N GLN A 48 0.46 12.91 -10.25
CA GLN A 48 -0.91 13.22 -10.64
C GLN A 48 -1.94 12.56 -9.73
N ASN A 49 -1.63 11.38 -9.16
CA ASN A 49 -2.61 10.64 -8.35
C ASN A 49 -2.28 10.60 -6.86
N ILE A 50 -1.15 11.17 -6.43
CA ILE A 50 -0.67 11.06 -5.05
C ILE A 50 -1.66 11.64 -4.02
N ASN A 51 -2.48 12.59 -4.43
CA ASN A 51 -3.49 13.20 -3.56
C ASN A 51 -4.88 12.61 -3.76
N ASN A 52 -5.00 11.52 -4.51
CA ASN A 52 -6.27 10.86 -4.74
C ASN A 52 -6.39 9.60 -3.88
N PRO A 53 -7.12 9.66 -2.73
CA PRO A 53 -7.23 8.51 -1.84
C PRO A 53 -7.96 7.32 -2.46
N ALA A 54 -8.74 7.53 -3.51
CA ALA A 54 -9.38 6.43 -4.24
C ALA A 54 -8.34 5.56 -4.96
N ILE A 55 -7.10 6.05 -5.09
CA ILE A 55 -5.98 5.28 -5.66
C ILE A 55 -4.98 4.93 -4.56
N THR A 56 -4.57 5.93 -3.76
CA THR A 56 -3.46 5.75 -2.80
C THR A 56 -3.84 4.92 -1.59
N LEU A 57 -5.11 4.93 -1.19
CA LEU A 57 -5.62 4.25 0.00
C LEU A 57 -6.72 3.24 -0.29
N SER A 58 -6.93 2.90 -1.55
CA SER A 58 -7.97 1.95 -1.95
C SER A 58 -7.56 0.52 -1.62
N GLU A 59 -8.41 -0.21 -0.90
CA GLU A 59 -8.18 -1.61 -0.58
C GLU A 59 -8.00 -2.45 -1.84
N ASP A 60 -8.77 -2.15 -2.89
CA ASP A 60 -8.72 -2.90 -4.14
C ASP A 60 -7.44 -2.67 -4.92
N ASN A 61 -6.74 -1.58 -4.63
CA ASN A 61 -5.48 -1.24 -5.29
C ASN A 61 -4.26 -1.72 -4.50
N LEU A 62 -4.46 -2.35 -3.35
CA LEU A 62 -3.37 -2.72 -2.44
C LEU A 62 -3.32 -4.24 -2.26
N GLU A 63 -2.11 -4.77 -2.22
CA GLU A 63 -1.86 -6.18 -1.94
C GLU A 63 -0.59 -6.35 -1.13
N LEU A 64 -0.57 -7.40 -0.29
CA LEU A 64 0.61 -7.73 0.51
C LEU A 64 1.51 -8.67 -0.29
N LEU A 65 2.79 -8.33 -0.39
CA LEU A 65 3.78 -9.12 -1.11
C LEU A 65 4.96 -9.47 -0.22
N CYS A 66 5.66 -10.54 -0.55
CA CYS A 66 6.89 -10.93 0.12
C CYS A 66 8.09 -10.05 -0.25
#